data_023bcfc2e456e6e4f4fa5a7190bfba1e
#
_entry.id   023bcfc2e456e6e4f4fa5a7190bfba1e
#
_cell.length_a   1.000
_cell.length_b   1.000
_cell.length_c   1.000
_cell.angle_alpha   90.00
_cell.angle_beta   90.00
_cell.angle_gamma   90.00
#
_symmetry.space_group_name_H-M   'P 1'
#
loop_
_entity.id
_entity.type
_entity.pdbx_description
1 polymer ?
#
loop_
_entity_poly.entity_id
_entity_poly.type
_entity_poly.pdbx_seq_one_letter_code
_entity_poly.pdbx_strand_id
1 'polypeptide(L)'
;MKKLLLFVVSAIMLVPASVKADEGMWFLMFIERLNHRDMQKMGLQLTAEEIYSINNHSLKDAIVQFNGGCTAEMISKDGLVLTNHHCGYDAIAELSSAEKNYLKNGYWAKNRADELKPSSLYVRFFVRMDDCTKRILSVVNPSMSEADREKAINAEIAKIEKENNEGGKYTVSVRPFFQGNEYYYFVYQDYKDVRLVGTPPESLGKFGGDTDNWEWPRHTADFSMFRVYADANGNPADYSTNNVPLKPKHYLPVNIGGVKENDFAMILGYPGRTNRWMPAGGIEQNVKFAYPAWVEGSKTGMDNMKKYMVQSEALNLVYASKFAGVANYWKNRQGMIDALTKFGTAKTKAAQEAKFHKWANKPENKAKYGNVVPTINKYYALTNEKSRHDNYMMQL
;
A
#
# COMPACT_ATOMS: atom_id res chain seq x y z
N MET A 1 -25.16 47.51 -19.47
CA MET A 1 -23.72 47.13 -19.52
C MET A 1 -23.17 46.71 -18.16
N LYS A 2 -23.25 47.52 -17.08
CA LYS A 2 -22.71 47.13 -15.74
C LYS A 2 -23.30 45.83 -15.17
N LYS A 3 -24.61 45.58 -15.33
CA LYS A 3 -25.26 44.32 -14.83
C LYS A 3 -24.83 43.06 -15.65
N LEU A 4 -24.58 43.22 -16.96
CA LEU A 4 -24.09 42.14 -17.82
C LEU A 4 -22.64 41.82 -17.49
N LEU A 5 -21.82 42.82 -17.20
CA LEU A 5 -20.42 42.65 -16.78
C LEU A 5 -20.34 41.90 -15.42
N LEU A 6 -21.24 42.25 -14.46
CA LEU A 6 -21.29 41.53 -13.18
C LEU A 6 -21.70 40.08 -13.33
N PHE A 7 -22.63 39.77 -14.24
CA PHE A 7 -23.06 38.39 -14.49
C PHE A 7 -21.97 37.56 -15.17
N VAL A 8 -21.20 38.14 -16.11
CA VAL A 8 -20.05 37.50 -16.77
C VAL A 8 -18.91 37.28 -15.77
N VAL A 9 -18.60 38.23 -14.90
CA VAL A 9 -17.59 38.09 -13.85
C VAL A 9 -18.00 37.01 -12.83
N SER A 10 -19.30 36.98 -12.41
CA SER A 10 -19.80 35.92 -11.51
C SER A 10 -19.82 34.54 -12.17
N ALA A 11 -20.10 34.44 -13.48
CA ALA A 11 -20.06 33.19 -14.22
C ALA A 11 -18.63 32.66 -14.39
N ILE A 12 -17.62 33.54 -14.53
CA ILE A 12 -16.20 33.15 -14.59
C ILE A 12 -15.69 32.66 -13.23
N MET A 13 -16.21 33.15 -12.12
CA MET A 13 -15.87 32.66 -10.78
C MET A 13 -16.50 31.31 -10.43
N LEU A 14 -17.48 30.83 -11.23
CA LEU A 14 -18.13 29.52 -11.03
C LEU A 14 -17.57 28.40 -11.90
N VAL A 15 -16.52 28.65 -12.67
CA VAL A 15 -15.76 27.56 -13.31
C VAL A 15 -14.97 26.87 -12.21
N PRO A 16 -15.32 25.66 -11.77
CA PRO A 16 -14.50 24.94 -10.83
C PRO A 16 -13.14 24.77 -11.50
N ALA A 17 -12.11 25.37 -10.93
CA ALA A 17 -10.74 25.01 -11.30
C ALA A 17 -10.66 23.51 -11.10
N SER A 18 -10.52 22.73 -12.18
CA SER A 18 -10.31 21.30 -12.06
C SER A 18 -8.97 21.11 -11.35
N VAL A 19 -9.04 20.84 -10.04
CA VAL A 19 -7.88 20.45 -9.27
C VAL A 19 -7.39 19.15 -9.90
N LYS A 20 -6.34 19.22 -10.69
CA LYS A 20 -5.62 18.04 -11.16
C LYS A 20 -4.81 17.53 -9.97
N ALA A 21 -5.22 16.39 -9.41
CA ALA A 21 -4.34 15.64 -8.54
C ALA A 21 -3.17 15.09 -9.37
N ASP A 22 -1.97 15.24 -8.84
CA ASP A 22 -0.79 14.66 -9.49
C ASP A 22 -0.85 13.15 -9.40
N GLU A 23 -0.63 12.48 -10.52
CA GLU A 23 -0.69 11.04 -10.62
C GLU A 23 0.70 10.43 -10.47
N GLY A 24 0.76 9.25 -9.86
CA GLY A 24 1.96 8.42 -9.83
C GLY A 24 2.34 7.96 -8.42
N MET A 25 3.26 7.01 -8.40
CA MET A 25 4.02 6.58 -7.23
C MET A 25 5.49 6.65 -7.64
N TRP A 26 6.26 7.48 -6.93
CA TRP A 26 7.60 7.85 -7.33
C TRP A 26 8.63 7.18 -6.45
N PHE A 27 9.68 6.63 -7.05
CA PHE A 27 10.81 6.12 -6.30
C PHE A 27 11.59 7.25 -5.63
N LEU A 28 11.78 7.17 -4.32
CA LEU A 28 12.51 8.17 -3.57
C LEU A 28 13.95 8.35 -4.07
N MET A 29 14.64 7.29 -4.45
CA MET A 29 15.99 7.35 -4.97
C MET A 29 16.12 8.15 -6.28
N PHE A 30 15.02 8.37 -6.99
CA PHE A 30 14.97 9.14 -8.23
C PHE A 30 14.24 10.47 -8.08
N ILE A 31 13.87 10.88 -6.87
CA ILE A 31 13.02 12.04 -6.63
C ILE A 31 13.62 13.34 -7.23
N GLU A 32 14.92 13.54 -7.09
CA GLU A 32 15.63 14.71 -7.63
C GLU A 32 15.45 14.83 -9.15
N ARG A 33 15.56 13.71 -9.84
CA ARG A 33 15.46 13.64 -11.30
C ARG A 33 14.04 13.71 -11.83
N LEU A 34 13.08 13.09 -11.09
CA LEU A 34 11.73 12.88 -11.61
C LEU A 34 10.78 14.04 -11.32
N ASN A 35 10.63 14.45 -10.09
CA ASN A 35 9.53 15.33 -9.71
C ASN A 35 9.85 16.37 -8.63
N HIS A 36 11.05 16.40 -8.06
CA HIS A 36 11.42 17.35 -7.00
C HIS A 36 11.18 18.81 -7.38
N ARG A 37 11.54 19.21 -8.63
CA ARG A 37 11.31 20.58 -9.15
C ARG A 37 9.84 20.97 -9.18
N ASP A 38 8.96 20.02 -9.54
CA ASP A 38 7.54 20.30 -9.60
C ASP A 38 6.94 20.36 -8.19
N MET A 39 7.40 19.53 -7.27
CA MET A 39 7.05 19.60 -5.85
C MET A 39 7.49 20.94 -5.23
N GLN A 40 8.68 21.47 -5.60
CA GLN A 40 9.14 22.79 -5.15
C GLN A 40 8.24 23.94 -5.67
N LYS A 41 7.76 23.86 -6.92
CA LYS A 41 6.79 24.83 -7.45
C LYS A 41 5.45 24.79 -6.68
N MET A 42 5.11 23.63 -6.13
CA MET A 42 3.91 23.44 -5.31
C MET A 42 4.11 23.87 -3.85
N GLY A 43 5.33 24.26 -3.45
CA GLY A 43 5.63 24.75 -2.10
C GLY A 43 6.54 23.86 -1.25
N LEU A 44 7.03 22.73 -1.77
CA LEU A 44 8.02 21.91 -1.07
C LEU A 44 9.30 22.72 -0.80
N GLN A 45 9.74 22.76 0.46
CA GLN A 45 10.96 23.46 0.88
C GLN A 45 12.12 22.51 1.15
N LEU A 46 11.87 21.21 1.25
CA LEU A 46 12.90 20.20 1.49
C LEU A 46 13.70 19.94 0.22
N THR A 47 14.99 19.70 0.41
CA THR A 47 15.86 19.18 -0.64
C THR A 47 15.57 17.71 -0.93
N ALA A 48 15.97 17.22 -2.10
CA ALA A 48 15.87 15.81 -2.43
C ALA A 48 16.64 14.91 -1.43
N GLU A 49 17.78 15.37 -0.93
CA GLU A 49 18.60 14.65 0.03
C GLU A 49 17.95 14.58 1.43
N GLU A 50 17.27 15.64 1.86
CA GLU A 50 16.48 15.60 3.11
C GLU A 50 15.30 14.64 3.04
N ILE A 51 14.76 14.38 1.86
CA ILE A 51 13.71 13.38 1.63
C ILE A 51 14.30 11.98 1.55
N TYR A 52 15.36 11.80 0.78
CA TYR A 52 16.03 10.51 0.58
C TYR A 52 17.54 10.65 0.51
N SER A 53 18.23 10.07 1.47
CA SER A 53 19.69 9.91 1.47
C SER A 53 20.06 8.51 1.95
N ILE A 54 21.12 7.94 1.36
CA ILE A 54 21.77 6.70 1.86
C ILE A 54 22.83 7.06 2.89
N ASN A 55 23.50 8.20 2.71
CA ASN A 55 24.65 8.60 3.50
C ASN A 55 24.27 9.41 4.76
N ASN A 56 23.18 10.17 4.69
CA ASN A 56 22.72 11.05 5.76
C ASN A 56 21.34 10.63 6.26
N HIS A 57 20.97 11.10 7.44
CA HIS A 57 19.60 10.94 7.95
C HIS A 57 18.63 11.73 7.08
N SER A 58 17.50 11.12 6.74
CA SER A 58 16.50 11.73 5.87
C SER A 58 15.08 11.25 6.24
N LEU A 59 14.05 11.83 5.64
CA LEU A 59 12.66 11.46 5.93
C LEU A 59 12.41 9.96 5.76
N LYS A 60 13.11 9.29 4.81
CA LYS A 60 12.97 7.83 4.63
C LYS A 60 13.25 7.02 5.89
N ASP A 61 14.10 7.51 6.79
CA ASP A 61 14.48 6.79 8.01
C ASP A 61 13.40 6.88 9.11
N ALA A 62 12.45 7.79 8.95
CA ALA A 62 11.30 7.91 9.84
C ALA A 62 10.08 7.11 9.35
N ILE A 63 10.05 6.73 8.06
CA ILE A 63 8.95 6.00 7.45
C ILE A 63 9.26 4.51 7.44
N VAL A 64 8.44 3.73 8.10
CA VAL A 64 8.67 2.30 8.30
C VAL A 64 7.53 1.46 7.77
N GLN A 65 7.82 0.21 7.42
CA GLN A 65 6.79 -0.76 7.09
C GLN A 65 6.32 -1.47 8.37
N PHE A 66 5.03 -1.44 8.61
CA PHE A 66 4.40 -2.07 9.76
C PHE A 66 3.84 -3.43 9.37
N ASN A 67 4.34 -4.47 10.02
CA ASN A 67 3.92 -5.88 9.80
C ASN A 67 3.89 -6.32 8.33
N GLY A 68 4.82 -5.82 7.51
CA GLY A 68 4.99 -6.20 6.11
C GLY A 68 3.93 -5.69 5.12
N GLY A 69 2.91 -4.98 5.57
CA GLY A 69 1.78 -4.55 4.74
C GLY A 69 1.39 -3.08 4.83
N CYS A 70 1.53 -2.49 5.99
CA CYS A 70 1.13 -1.10 6.24
C CYS A 70 2.34 -0.15 6.29
N THR A 71 2.05 1.13 6.18
CA THR A 71 3.01 2.20 6.51
C THR A 71 2.81 2.64 7.95
N ALA A 72 3.90 2.98 8.61
CA ALA A 72 3.92 3.67 9.88
C ALA A 72 5.04 4.70 9.91
N GLU A 73 5.01 5.61 10.87
CA GLU A 73 6.02 6.63 11.03
C GLU A 73 6.56 6.68 12.46
N MET A 74 7.87 6.88 12.55
CA MET A 74 8.52 7.19 13.81
C MET A 74 8.19 8.65 14.18
N ILE A 75 7.56 8.88 15.33
CA ILE A 75 7.12 10.23 15.75
C ILE A 75 7.83 10.74 17.02
N SER A 76 8.79 9.99 17.54
CA SER A 76 9.59 10.44 18.69
C SER A 76 11.02 9.88 18.66
N LYS A 77 11.90 10.56 19.38
CA LYS A 77 13.28 10.10 19.63
C LYS A 77 13.37 8.82 20.47
N ASP A 78 12.26 8.37 21.07
CA ASP A 78 12.18 7.21 21.95
C ASP A 78 11.33 6.09 21.31
N GLY A 79 11.43 5.91 20.00
CA GLY A 79 10.90 4.77 19.29
C GLY A 79 9.37 4.70 19.16
N LEU A 80 8.65 5.80 19.45
CA LEU A 80 7.20 5.83 19.31
C LEU A 80 6.81 5.81 17.83
N VAL A 81 5.90 4.90 17.49
CA VAL A 81 5.39 4.67 16.12
C VAL A 81 3.91 5.03 16.09
N LEU A 82 3.51 5.76 15.07
CA LEU A 82 2.12 6.03 14.72
C LEU A 82 1.76 5.24 13.44
N THR A 83 0.59 4.60 13.44
CA THR A 83 0.03 3.95 12.26
C THR A 83 -1.49 3.97 12.33
N ASN A 84 -2.17 3.42 11.31
CA ASN A 84 -3.61 3.33 11.33
C ASN A 84 -4.13 2.32 12.36
N HIS A 85 -5.35 2.52 12.86
CA HIS A 85 -6.05 1.56 13.71
C HIS A 85 -6.23 0.22 12.99
N HIS A 86 -6.65 0.27 11.72
CA HIS A 86 -6.84 -0.95 10.92
C HIS A 86 -5.52 -1.69 10.65
N CYS A 87 -4.38 -1.02 10.65
CA CYS A 87 -3.07 -1.67 10.54
C CYS A 87 -2.64 -2.37 11.84
N GLY A 88 -3.01 -1.80 12.98
CA GLY A 88 -2.80 -2.40 14.30
C GLY A 88 -3.85 -3.44 14.72
N TYR A 89 -4.91 -3.60 13.94
CA TYR A 89 -6.11 -4.35 14.32
C TYR A 89 -5.81 -5.78 14.76
N ASP A 90 -5.01 -6.52 14.00
CA ASP A 90 -4.61 -7.91 14.30
C ASP A 90 -3.84 -7.99 15.62
N ALA A 91 -2.87 -7.10 15.82
CA ALA A 91 -2.06 -7.05 17.03
C ALA A 91 -2.89 -6.69 18.26
N ILE A 92 -3.86 -5.78 18.12
CA ILE A 92 -4.78 -5.38 19.19
C ILE A 92 -5.76 -6.51 19.52
N ALA A 93 -6.28 -7.19 18.49
CA ALA A 93 -7.17 -8.34 18.67
C ALA A 93 -6.46 -9.51 19.38
N GLU A 94 -5.21 -9.80 19.00
CA GLU A 94 -4.37 -10.82 19.65
C GLU A 94 -4.16 -10.55 21.15
N LEU A 95 -3.98 -9.29 21.53
CA LEU A 95 -3.83 -8.88 22.93
C LEU A 95 -5.12 -8.84 23.73
N SER A 96 -6.26 -8.95 23.06
CA SER A 96 -7.58 -8.85 23.66
C SER A 96 -8.09 -10.21 24.17
N SER A 97 -8.90 -10.17 25.21
CA SER A 97 -9.71 -11.30 25.69
C SER A 97 -11.14 -10.84 25.93
N ALA A 98 -12.05 -11.75 26.25
CA ALA A 98 -13.43 -11.40 26.60
C ALA A 98 -13.51 -10.46 27.82
N GLU A 99 -12.60 -10.64 28.79
CA GLU A 99 -12.52 -9.84 30.03
C GLU A 99 -11.77 -8.52 29.82
N LYS A 100 -10.81 -8.51 28.88
CA LYS A 100 -9.94 -7.36 28.57
C LYS A 100 -9.96 -7.10 27.06
N ASN A 101 -11.10 -6.67 26.55
CA ASN A 101 -11.26 -6.41 25.13
C ASN A 101 -10.69 -5.02 24.74
N TYR A 102 -9.40 -4.97 24.46
CA TYR A 102 -8.71 -3.74 24.06
C TYR A 102 -9.14 -3.24 22.68
N LEU A 103 -9.56 -4.14 21.80
CA LEU A 103 -10.10 -3.78 20.49
C LEU A 103 -11.40 -2.98 20.66
N LYS A 104 -12.33 -3.47 21.46
CA LYS A 104 -13.62 -2.82 21.70
C LYS A 104 -13.52 -1.57 22.53
N ASN A 105 -12.73 -1.61 23.62
CA ASN A 105 -12.72 -0.59 24.65
C ASN A 105 -11.57 0.43 24.51
N GLY A 106 -10.60 0.17 23.60
CA GLY A 106 -9.37 0.90 23.55
C GLY A 106 -8.38 0.51 24.63
N TYR A 107 -7.16 1.04 24.52
CA TYR A 107 -6.08 0.81 25.48
C TYR A 107 -5.12 1.99 25.50
N TRP A 108 -4.64 2.37 26.67
CA TRP A 108 -3.59 3.38 26.84
C TRP A 108 -2.66 2.97 27.97
N ALA A 109 -1.39 2.68 27.64
CA ALA A 109 -0.35 2.40 28.61
C ALA A 109 -0.07 3.66 29.46
N LYS A 110 -0.06 3.53 30.78
CA LYS A 110 0.24 4.64 31.69
C LYS A 110 1.74 4.90 31.80
N ASN A 111 2.52 3.88 31.57
CA ASN A 111 3.98 3.90 31.59
C ASN A 111 4.53 2.80 30.69
N ARG A 112 5.86 2.72 30.52
CA ARG A 112 6.51 1.75 29.63
C ARG A 112 6.32 0.28 30.05
N ALA A 113 6.13 0.02 31.35
CA ALA A 113 5.91 -1.34 31.82
C ALA A 113 4.52 -1.87 31.47
N ASP A 114 3.58 -0.98 31.19
CA ASP A 114 2.23 -1.33 30.77
C ASP A 114 2.13 -1.58 29.26
N GLU A 115 3.17 -1.27 28.47
CA GLU A 115 3.16 -1.47 27.03
C GLU A 115 3.10 -2.97 26.69
N LEU A 116 2.13 -3.38 25.85
CA LEU A 116 1.78 -4.78 25.61
C LEU A 116 2.49 -5.32 24.35
N LYS A 117 3.10 -6.50 24.45
CA LYS A 117 3.83 -7.15 23.35
C LYS A 117 2.95 -8.16 22.61
N PRO A 118 2.53 -7.89 21.37
CA PRO A 118 1.95 -8.91 20.46
C PRO A 118 3.01 -9.93 20.05
N SER A 119 2.63 -11.17 19.77
CA SER A 119 3.58 -12.27 19.49
C SER A 119 4.32 -12.10 18.16
N SER A 120 3.63 -11.69 17.11
CA SER A 120 4.12 -11.76 15.73
C SER A 120 4.46 -10.40 15.09
N LEU A 121 4.21 -9.28 15.78
CA LEU A 121 4.39 -7.93 15.23
C LEU A 121 5.86 -7.58 15.07
N TYR A 122 6.20 -7.00 13.91
CA TYR A 122 7.50 -6.40 13.65
C TYR A 122 7.37 -5.06 12.91
N VAL A 123 8.41 -4.24 13.03
CA VAL A 123 8.57 -2.99 12.27
C VAL A 123 9.84 -3.10 11.42
N ARG A 124 9.73 -2.77 10.15
CA ARG A 124 10.77 -2.90 9.14
C ARG A 124 11.24 -1.54 8.69
N PHE A 125 12.54 -1.28 8.88
CA PHE A 125 13.21 -0.06 8.44
C PHE A 125 13.83 -0.27 7.07
N PHE A 126 13.61 0.65 6.17
CA PHE A 126 14.25 0.67 4.86
C PHE A 126 15.69 1.18 4.99
N VAL A 127 16.65 0.37 4.59
CA VAL A 127 18.08 0.71 4.61
C VAL A 127 18.52 1.32 3.29
N ARG A 128 18.38 0.56 2.19
CA ARG A 128 18.76 0.97 0.83
C ARG A 128 18.04 0.14 -0.21
N MET A 129 18.05 0.63 -1.44
CA MET A 129 17.69 -0.13 -2.64
C MET A 129 18.72 0.09 -3.73
N ASP A 130 18.87 -0.90 -4.61
CA ASP A 130 19.77 -0.82 -5.75
C ASP A 130 19.16 -1.51 -6.99
N ASP A 131 19.58 -1.04 -8.18
CA ASP A 131 19.15 -1.60 -9.45
C ASP A 131 19.93 -2.90 -9.76
N CYS A 132 19.19 -3.99 -9.92
CA CYS A 132 19.73 -5.29 -10.33
C CYS A 132 19.21 -5.77 -11.70
N THR A 133 18.60 -4.89 -12.48
CA THR A 133 17.96 -5.17 -13.77
C THR A 133 18.89 -5.91 -14.73
N LYS A 134 20.09 -5.36 -14.95
CA LYS A 134 21.08 -5.97 -15.88
C LYS A 134 21.44 -7.38 -15.45
N ARG A 135 21.63 -7.60 -14.16
CA ARG A 135 21.98 -8.89 -13.60
C ARG A 135 20.85 -9.91 -13.80
N ILE A 136 19.63 -9.56 -13.46
CA ILE A 136 18.45 -10.42 -13.64
C ILE A 136 18.21 -10.71 -15.14
N LEU A 137 18.28 -9.69 -15.99
CA LEU A 137 18.01 -9.88 -17.41
C LEU A 137 19.14 -10.61 -18.15
N SER A 138 20.36 -10.70 -17.60
CA SER A 138 21.47 -11.44 -18.20
C SER A 138 21.28 -12.95 -18.18
N VAL A 139 20.44 -13.50 -17.28
CA VAL A 139 20.20 -14.94 -17.18
C VAL A 139 19.03 -15.43 -18.05
N VAL A 140 18.40 -14.53 -18.82
CA VAL A 140 17.28 -14.87 -19.71
C VAL A 140 17.56 -14.51 -21.16
N ASN A 141 16.93 -15.24 -22.08
CA ASN A 141 17.01 -14.96 -23.51
C ASN A 141 15.66 -15.20 -24.21
N PRO A 142 15.44 -14.68 -25.41
CA PRO A 142 14.15 -14.77 -26.12
C PRO A 142 13.72 -16.19 -26.50
N SER A 143 14.63 -17.17 -26.52
CA SER A 143 14.31 -18.56 -26.90
C SER A 143 13.83 -19.41 -25.71
N MET A 144 13.90 -18.91 -24.49
CA MET A 144 13.44 -19.62 -23.30
C MET A 144 11.91 -19.75 -23.30
N SER A 145 11.45 -20.91 -22.80
CA SER A 145 10.04 -21.04 -22.41
C SER A 145 9.74 -20.10 -21.22
N GLU A 146 8.46 -19.72 -21.02
CA GLU A 146 8.06 -18.89 -19.88
C GLU A 146 8.46 -19.53 -18.54
N ALA A 147 8.29 -20.86 -18.42
CA ALA A 147 8.67 -21.60 -17.21
C ALA A 147 10.19 -21.58 -16.96
N ASP A 148 11.00 -21.76 -18.00
CA ASP A 148 12.48 -21.71 -17.86
C ASP A 148 12.95 -20.30 -17.54
N ARG A 149 12.32 -19.28 -18.17
CA ARG A 149 12.57 -17.88 -17.89
C ARG A 149 12.29 -17.54 -16.42
N GLU A 150 11.13 -17.91 -15.91
CA GLU A 150 10.74 -17.69 -14.52
C GLU A 150 11.70 -18.41 -13.55
N LYS A 151 12.04 -19.66 -13.83
CA LYS A 151 12.99 -20.43 -13.03
C LYS A 151 14.38 -19.78 -12.97
N ALA A 152 14.88 -19.28 -14.10
CA ALA A 152 16.18 -18.60 -14.17
C ALA A 152 16.16 -17.29 -13.36
N ILE A 153 15.09 -16.48 -13.50
CA ILE A 153 14.91 -15.24 -12.75
C ILE A 153 14.86 -15.54 -11.25
N ASN A 154 14.03 -16.48 -10.81
CA ASN A 154 13.88 -16.82 -9.39
C ASN A 154 15.18 -17.34 -8.78
N ALA A 155 15.98 -18.13 -9.53
CA ALA A 155 17.28 -18.58 -9.08
C ALA A 155 18.28 -17.42 -8.90
N GLU A 156 18.26 -16.42 -9.78
CA GLU A 156 19.13 -15.25 -9.66
C GLU A 156 18.67 -14.30 -8.54
N ILE A 157 17.35 -14.13 -8.37
CA ILE A 157 16.76 -13.41 -7.23
C ILE A 157 17.29 -14.00 -5.91
N ALA A 158 17.19 -15.32 -5.73
CA ALA A 158 17.64 -15.98 -4.50
C ALA A 158 19.14 -15.73 -4.21
N LYS A 159 19.99 -15.66 -5.24
CA LYS A 159 21.41 -15.33 -5.07
C LYS A 159 21.59 -13.88 -4.60
N ILE A 160 20.92 -12.92 -5.25
CA ILE A 160 21.00 -11.50 -4.88
C ILE A 160 20.54 -11.29 -3.43
N GLU A 161 19.44 -11.92 -3.02
CA GLU A 161 18.91 -11.83 -1.67
C GLU A 161 19.88 -12.42 -0.65
N LYS A 162 20.50 -13.58 -0.94
CA LYS A 162 21.49 -14.21 -0.07
C LYS A 162 22.77 -13.39 0.06
N GLU A 163 23.27 -12.82 -1.02
CA GLU A 163 24.51 -12.02 -1.04
C GLU A 163 24.39 -10.73 -0.23
N ASN A 164 23.19 -10.15 -0.17
CA ASN A 164 22.96 -8.85 0.45
C ASN A 164 22.37 -8.93 1.87
N ASN A 165 22.07 -10.14 2.39
CA ASN A 165 21.47 -10.28 3.72
C ASN A 165 22.49 -10.20 4.89
N GLU A 166 23.78 -10.14 4.61
CA GLU A 166 24.86 -10.05 5.61
C GLU A 166 24.71 -11.09 6.73
N GLY A 167 24.55 -12.37 6.36
CA GLY A 167 24.42 -13.46 7.34
C GLY A 167 23.11 -13.45 8.14
N GLY A 168 22.05 -12.84 7.61
CA GLY A 168 20.74 -12.75 8.25
C GLY A 168 20.51 -11.45 9.05
N LYS A 169 21.46 -10.53 9.01
CA LYS A 169 21.32 -9.21 9.64
C LYS A 169 20.21 -8.38 8.98
N TYR A 170 20.07 -8.53 7.66
CA TYR A 170 19.06 -7.81 6.88
C TYR A 170 18.08 -8.76 6.21
N THR A 171 16.87 -8.30 6.03
CA THR A 171 15.90 -8.88 5.11
C THR A 171 16.07 -8.22 3.76
N VAL A 172 16.29 -9.02 2.71
CA VAL A 172 16.45 -8.52 1.35
C VAL A 172 15.31 -9.04 0.49
N SER A 173 14.78 -8.20 -0.39
CA SER A 173 13.71 -8.58 -1.30
C SER A 173 13.92 -7.95 -2.68
N VAL A 174 13.97 -8.78 -3.71
CA VAL A 174 13.99 -8.33 -5.10
C VAL A 174 12.56 -8.16 -5.60
N ARG A 175 12.27 -7.04 -6.25
CA ARG A 175 10.95 -6.75 -6.81
C ARG A 175 11.03 -6.39 -8.28
N PRO A 176 10.14 -6.97 -9.12
CA PRO A 176 9.98 -6.57 -10.50
C PRO A 176 9.17 -5.27 -10.59
N PHE A 177 9.61 -4.38 -11.47
CA PHE A 177 8.91 -3.15 -11.82
C PHE A 177 8.62 -3.10 -13.33
N PHE A 178 7.64 -2.29 -13.72
CA PHE A 178 7.24 -2.12 -15.11
C PHE A 178 6.99 -3.45 -15.84
N GLN A 179 6.26 -4.35 -15.19
CA GLN A 179 5.94 -5.70 -15.68
C GLN A 179 7.20 -6.58 -15.92
N GLY A 180 8.23 -6.45 -15.08
CA GLY A 180 9.47 -7.23 -15.19
C GLY A 180 10.47 -6.70 -16.21
N ASN A 181 10.33 -5.42 -16.61
CA ASN A 181 11.34 -4.74 -17.43
C ASN A 181 12.49 -4.19 -16.59
N GLU A 182 12.26 -3.97 -15.30
CA GLU A 182 13.26 -3.52 -14.34
C GLU A 182 13.15 -4.31 -13.05
N TYR A 183 14.27 -4.47 -12.35
CA TYR A 183 14.36 -5.18 -11.08
C TYR A 183 15.20 -4.38 -10.10
N TYR A 184 14.67 -4.22 -8.87
CA TYR A 184 15.37 -3.57 -7.77
C TYR A 184 15.38 -4.48 -6.57
N TYR A 185 16.49 -4.52 -5.83
CA TYR A 185 16.50 -5.16 -4.53
C TYR A 185 16.45 -4.12 -3.41
N PHE A 186 15.73 -4.47 -2.38
CA PHE A 186 15.49 -3.64 -1.21
C PHE A 186 16.11 -4.33 0.00
N VAL A 187 16.86 -3.58 0.77
CA VAL A 187 17.49 -4.04 2.02
C VAL A 187 16.76 -3.41 3.19
N TYR A 188 16.35 -4.24 4.15
CA TYR A 188 15.57 -3.83 5.30
C TYR A 188 16.19 -4.36 6.59
N GLN A 189 15.95 -3.66 7.69
CA GLN A 189 16.24 -4.11 9.04
C GLN A 189 14.93 -4.27 9.82
N ASP A 190 14.70 -5.46 10.38
CA ASP A 190 13.47 -5.82 11.08
C ASP A 190 13.66 -5.77 12.59
N TYR A 191 12.79 -5.04 13.29
CA TYR A 191 12.71 -5.02 14.75
C TYR A 191 11.45 -5.75 15.20
N LYS A 192 11.62 -6.75 16.07
CA LYS A 192 10.55 -7.66 16.51
C LYS A 192 9.97 -7.32 17.89
N ASP A 193 10.69 -6.61 18.74
CA ASP A 193 10.15 -6.14 20.00
C ASP A 193 9.41 -4.82 19.77
N VAL A 194 8.14 -4.95 19.39
CA VAL A 194 7.21 -3.84 19.12
C VAL A 194 6.04 -3.99 20.07
N ARG A 195 5.72 -2.95 20.84
CA ARG A 195 4.72 -3.01 21.91
C ARG A 195 3.62 -1.99 21.67
N LEU A 196 2.38 -2.38 21.97
CA LEU A 196 1.21 -1.49 21.91
C LEU A 196 1.31 -0.45 23.04
N VAL A 197 1.28 0.82 22.67
CA VAL A 197 1.25 1.96 23.57
C VAL A 197 -0.17 2.46 23.76
N GLY A 198 -0.93 2.54 22.67
CA GLY A 198 -2.30 2.99 22.75
C GLY A 198 -3.09 2.82 21.46
N THR A 199 -4.40 2.68 21.63
CA THR A 199 -5.37 2.61 20.55
C THR A 199 -6.72 3.14 21.04
N PRO A 200 -7.46 3.90 20.25
CA PRO A 200 -8.83 4.25 20.58
C PRO A 200 -9.73 2.99 20.59
N PRO A 201 -10.89 3.03 21.20
CA PRO A 201 -11.89 1.99 21.06
C PRO A 201 -12.32 1.84 19.60
N GLU A 202 -12.72 0.64 19.18
CA GLU A 202 -13.16 0.33 17.81
C GLU A 202 -14.26 1.28 17.33
N SER A 203 -15.16 1.71 18.21
CA SER A 203 -16.22 2.68 17.91
C SER A 203 -15.70 4.02 17.38
N LEU A 204 -14.44 4.39 17.67
CA LEU A 204 -13.75 5.56 17.14
C LEU A 204 -12.75 5.16 16.05
N GLY A 205 -11.94 4.14 16.31
CA GLY A 205 -10.89 3.67 15.38
C GLY A 205 -11.44 3.12 14.06
N LYS A 206 -12.69 2.65 14.08
CA LYS A 206 -13.43 2.20 12.90
C LYS A 206 -14.80 2.89 12.81
N PHE A 207 -14.87 4.19 13.16
CA PHE A 207 -16.12 4.96 13.08
C PHE A 207 -16.70 4.90 11.66
N GLY A 208 -18.03 4.70 11.55
CA GLY A 208 -18.73 4.45 10.30
C GLY A 208 -18.63 3.00 9.79
N GLY A 209 -17.80 2.16 10.41
CA GLY A 209 -17.68 0.73 10.14
C GLY A 209 -17.42 0.42 8.67
N ASP A 210 -18.01 -0.70 8.20
CA ASP A 210 -17.89 -1.12 6.81
C ASP A 210 -18.71 -0.24 5.85
N THR A 211 -19.71 0.51 6.36
CA THR A 211 -20.53 1.43 5.56
C THR A 211 -19.69 2.57 4.99
N ASP A 212 -18.81 3.16 5.80
CA ASP A 212 -17.97 4.28 5.36
C ASP A 212 -16.64 3.83 4.74
N ASN A 213 -16.29 2.55 4.80
CA ASN A 213 -15.07 2.06 4.21
C ASN A 213 -15.09 2.25 2.69
N TRP A 214 -13.99 2.76 2.11
CA TRP A 214 -13.86 3.18 0.70
C TRP A 214 -14.79 4.33 0.28
N GLU A 215 -15.40 5.03 1.25
CA GLU A 215 -16.22 6.22 1.00
C GLU A 215 -15.51 7.49 1.48
N TRP A 216 -15.87 8.64 0.91
CA TRP A 216 -15.39 9.95 1.31
C TRP A 216 -16.60 10.90 1.47
N PRO A 217 -16.61 11.78 2.48
CA PRO A 217 -15.64 11.93 3.56
C PRO A 217 -15.73 10.86 4.65
N ARG A 218 -14.63 10.66 5.39
CA ARG A 218 -14.58 9.76 6.55
C ARG A 218 -14.24 10.52 7.81
N HIS A 219 -14.86 10.13 8.92
CA HIS A 219 -14.66 10.74 10.25
C HIS A 219 -14.05 9.74 11.26
N THR A 220 -13.37 8.74 10.78
CA THR A 220 -12.73 7.70 11.56
C THR A 220 -11.50 8.23 12.27
N ALA A 221 -11.34 7.95 13.56
CA ALA A 221 -10.09 8.16 14.29
C ALA A 221 -9.16 6.96 14.08
N ASP A 222 -8.79 6.71 12.82
CA ASP A 222 -8.07 5.53 12.36
C ASP A 222 -6.58 5.63 12.67
N PHE A 223 -6.22 5.53 13.95
CA PHE A 223 -4.84 5.51 14.41
C PHE A 223 -4.59 4.50 15.53
N SER A 224 -3.36 4.03 15.63
CA SER A 224 -2.84 3.26 16.76
C SER A 224 -1.36 3.58 16.99
N MET A 225 -0.91 3.44 18.21
CA MET A 225 0.44 3.82 18.64
C MET A 225 1.16 2.61 19.19
N PHE A 226 2.37 2.41 18.74
CA PHE A 226 3.27 1.35 19.18
C PHE A 226 4.63 1.94 19.55
N ARG A 227 5.48 1.14 20.17
CA ARG A 227 6.88 1.49 20.42
C ARG A 227 7.79 0.37 20.00
N VAL A 228 8.84 0.72 19.26
CA VAL A 228 9.91 -0.18 18.89
C VAL A 228 10.95 -0.21 20.02
N TYR A 229 11.36 -1.40 20.41
CA TYR A 229 12.42 -1.67 21.35
C TYR A 229 13.60 -2.36 20.66
N ALA A 230 14.78 -2.16 21.23
CA ALA A 230 16.05 -2.70 20.76
C ALA A 230 16.90 -3.18 21.95
N ASP A 231 17.99 -3.88 21.69
CA ASP A 231 19.01 -4.12 22.71
C ASP A 231 19.67 -2.80 23.19
N ALA A 232 20.52 -2.86 24.18
CA ALA A 232 21.21 -1.69 24.73
C ALA A 232 22.11 -0.96 23.70
N ASN A 233 22.49 -1.63 22.61
CA ASN A 233 23.31 -1.09 21.53
C ASN A 233 22.48 -0.57 20.34
N GLY A 234 21.15 -0.68 20.42
CA GLY A 234 20.23 -0.27 19.34
C GLY A 234 20.02 -1.31 18.24
N ASN A 235 20.50 -2.55 18.41
CA ASN A 235 20.30 -3.62 17.46
C ASN A 235 18.92 -4.28 17.60
N PRO A 236 18.37 -4.86 16.51
CA PRO A 236 17.21 -5.71 16.61
C PRO A 236 17.41 -6.84 17.62
N ALA A 237 16.40 -7.06 18.44
CA ALA A 237 16.38 -8.13 19.44
C ALA A 237 14.98 -8.74 19.55
N ASP A 238 14.91 -9.99 19.99
CA ASP A 238 13.67 -10.59 20.43
C ASP A 238 13.21 -9.92 21.74
N TYR A 239 11.96 -10.12 22.12
CA TYR A 239 11.40 -9.51 23.32
C TYR A 239 12.24 -9.81 24.57
N SER A 240 12.57 -8.76 25.31
CA SER A 240 13.23 -8.85 26.62
C SER A 240 12.82 -7.66 27.50
N THR A 241 12.71 -7.88 28.78
CA THR A 241 12.50 -6.80 29.77
C THR A 241 13.70 -5.86 29.87
N ASN A 242 14.88 -6.29 29.39
CA ASN A 242 16.10 -5.48 29.34
C ASN A 242 16.21 -4.61 28.10
N ASN A 243 15.34 -4.82 27.13
CA ASN A 243 15.33 -3.99 25.92
C ASN A 243 14.92 -2.55 26.26
N VAL A 244 15.52 -1.62 25.53
CA VAL A 244 15.28 -0.18 25.67
C VAL A 244 14.55 0.36 24.46
N PRO A 245 13.81 1.47 24.57
CA PRO A 245 13.21 2.13 23.40
C PRO A 245 14.25 2.44 22.35
N LEU A 246 13.95 2.07 21.10
CA LEU A 246 14.81 2.37 19.95
C LEU A 246 15.04 3.88 19.84
N LYS A 247 16.28 4.26 19.57
CA LYS A 247 16.63 5.62 19.14
C LYS A 247 16.70 5.63 17.61
N PRO A 248 15.62 6.04 16.92
CA PRO A 248 15.61 6.00 15.46
C PRO A 248 16.57 7.03 14.87
N LYS A 249 17.07 6.78 13.66
CA LYS A 249 17.95 7.72 12.95
C LYS A 249 17.25 9.04 12.65
N HIS A 250 15.95 8.99 12.38
CA HIS A 250 15.09 10.15 12.16
C HIS A 250 13.70 9.90 12.70
N TYR A 251 12.98 10.96 13.04
CA TYR A 251 11.57 10.92 13.42
C TYR A 251 10.85 12.19 12.95
N LEU A 252 9.55 12.11 12.75
CA LEU A 252 8.71 13.23 12.32
C LEU A 252 8.10 13.91 13.56
N PRO A 253 8.32 15.20 13.79
CA PRO A 253 7.59 15.93 14.81
C PRO A 253 6.13 16.11 14.38
N VAL A 254 5.21 15.96 15.35
CA VAL A 254 3.79 16.20 15.12
C VAL A 254 3.52 17.71 15.16
N ASN A 255 3.08 18.28 14.03
CA ASN A 255 2.68 19.67 13.97
C ASN A 255 1.19 19.82 14.31
N ILE A 256 0.90 20.42 15.47
CA ILE A 256 -0.48 20.69 15.91
C ILE A 256 -1.04 22.01 15.38
N GLY A 257 -0.26 22.80 14.64
CA GLY A 257 -0.68 24.04 13.99
C GLY A 257 -1.61 23.84 12.80
N GLY A 258 -1.72 22.58 12.34
CA GLY A 258 -2.55 22.22 11.18
C GLY A 258 -1.93 22.66 9.85
N VAL A 259 -2.76 22.60 8.81
CA VAL A 259 -2.43 23.00 7.42
C VAL A 259 -3.48 23.99 6.92
N LYS A 260 -3.11 24.80 5.94
CA LYS A 260 -4.00 25.77 5.29
C LYS A 260 -4.27 25.31 3.86
N GLU A 261 -5.30 25.88 3.26
CA GLU A 261 -5.57 25.69 1.84
C GLU A 261 -4.36 26.13 0.99
N ASN A 262 -3.96 25.31 0.04
CA ASN A 262 -2.78 25.46 -0.82
C ASN A 262 -1.42 25.27 -0.14
N ASP A 263 -1.37 24.83 1.11
CA ASP A 263 -0.11 24.35 1.67
C ASP A 263 0.34 23.06 0.94
N PHE A 264 1.65 22.91 0.75
CA PHE A 264 2.20 21.70 0.17
C PHE A 264 2.01 20.51 1.12
N ALA A 265 1.54 19.41 0.57
CA ALA A 265 1.44 18.13 1.27
C ALA A 265 1.95 16.99 0.40
N MET A 266 2.62 16.03 0.99
CA MET A 266 3.05 14.79 0.31
C MET A 266 2.81 13.59 1.20
N ILE A 267 2.70 12.42 0.58
CA ILE A 267 2.56 11.12 1.26
C ILE A 267 3.81 10.31 0.99
N LEU A 268 4.43 9.80 2.04
CA LEU A 268 5.53 8.84 2.00
C LEU A 268 5.05 7.51 2.55
N GLY A 269 5.46 6.40 1.95
CA GLY A 269 5.09 5.11 2.52
C GLY A 269 5.21 3.93 1.57
N TYR A 270 4.55 2.86 1.96
CA TYR A 270 4.53 1.56 1.28
C TYR A 270 3.12 1.31 0.74
N PRO A 271 2.77 1.88 -0.42
CA PRO A 271 1.43 1.77 -0.97
C PRO A 271 1.13 0.34 -1.40
N GLY A 272 -0.14 -0.01 -1.44
CA GLY A 272 -0.61 -1.24 -2.05
C GLY A 272 -0.37 -1.25 -3.57
N ARG A 273 -1.31 -1.79 -4.34
CA ARG A 273 -1.19 -1.93 -5.79
C ARG A 273 -2.29 -1.17 -6.52
N THR A 274 -1.92 -0.44 -7.56
CA THR A 274 -2.85 0.16 -8.53
C THR A 274 -2.57 -0.35 -9.94
N ASN A 275 -3.60 -0.33 -10.80
CA ASN A 275 -3.52 -0.80 -12.18
C ASN A 275 -3.93 0.31 -13.15
N ARG A 276 -3.29 1.46 -13.08
CA ARG A 276 -3.59 2.65 -13.92
C ARG A 276 -3.49 2.37 -15.41
N TRP A 277 -2.60 1.47 -15.81
CA TRP A 277 -2.30 1.12 -17.19
C TRP A 277 -2.98 -0.16 -17.67
N MET A 278 -3.97 -0.65 -16.91
CA MET A 278 -4.72 -1.84 -17.32
C MET A 278 -5.46 -1.57 -18.63
N PRO A 279 -5.35 -2.46 -19.63
CA PRO A 279 -6.06 -2.33 -20.89
C PRO A 279 -7.57 -2.62 -20.75
N ALA A 280 -8.35 -2.26 -21.78
CA ALA A 280 -9.80 -2.43 -21.79
C ALA A 280 -10.23 -3.87 -21.49
N GLY A 281 -9.60 -4.86 -22.12
CA GLY A 281 -9.87 -6.27 -21.88
C GLY A 281 -9.65 -6.70 -20.44
N GLY A 282 -8.60 -6.16 -19.76
CA GLY A 282 -8.34 -6.43 -18.35
C GLY A 282 -9.39 -5.80 -17.42
N ILE A 283 -9.87 -4.60 -17.74
CA ILE A 283 -10.97 -3.97 -16.99
C ILE A 283 -12.25 -4.78 -17.15
N GLU A 284 -12.58 -5.21 -18.37
CA GLU A 284 -13.76 -6.04 -18.62
C GLU A 284 -13.68 -7.40 -17.93
N GLN A 285 -12.51 -8.06 -17.95
CA GLN A 285 -12.29 -9.30 -17.22
C GLN A 285 -12.54 -9.11 -15.72
N ASN A 286 -12.01 -8.04 -15.12
CA ASN A 286 -12.24 -7.75 -13.71
C ASN A 286 -13.72 -7.52 -13.40
N VAL A 287 -14.40 -6.67 -14.17
CA VAL A 287 -15.78 -6.27 -13.90
C VAL A 287 -16.78 -7.42 -14.14
N LYS A 288 -16.54 -8.26 -15.17
CA LYS A 288 -17.50 -9.28 -15.61
C LYS A 288 -17.22 -10.69 -15.06
N PHE A 289 -15.97 -10.99 -14.68
CA PHE A 289 -15.55 -12.35 -14.31
C PHE A 289 -14.88 -12.42 -12.91
N ALA A 290 -13.78 -11.69 -12.72
CA ALA A 290 -12.96 -11.80 -11.51
C ALA A 290 -13.65 -11.24 -10.27
N TYR A 291 -14.05 -9.98 -10.31
CA TYR A 291 -14.61 -9.30 -9.15
C TYR A 291 -15.99 -9.82 -8.73
N PRO A 292 -16.93 -10.17 -9.63
CA PRO A 292 -18.17 -10.81 -9.21
C PRO A 292 -17.97 -12.11 -8.45
N ALA A 293 -17.04 -12.98 -8.91
CA ALA A 293 -16.69 -14.22 -8.20
C ALA A 293 -16.10 -13.96 -6.81
N TRP A 294 -15.20 -12.97 -6.72
CA TRP A 294 -14.64 -12.53 -5.44
C TRP A 294 -15.72 -12.01 -4.47
N VAL A 295 -16.62 -11.15 -4.95
CA VAL A 295 -17.70 -10.54 -4.16
C VAL A 295 -18.65 -11.61 -3.61
N GLU A 296 -19.04 -12.57 -4.45
CA GLU A 296 -19.95 -13.66 -4.06
C GLU A 296 -19.30 -14.60 -3.01
N GLY A 297 -18.08 -15.04 -3.26
CA GLY A 297 -17.33 -15.89 -2.33
C GLY A 297 -17.08 -15.20 -0.99
N SER A 298 -16.61 -13.94 -1.03
CA SER A 298 -16.41 -13.13 0.18
C SER A 298 -17.68 -12.95 0.98
N LYS A 299 -18.81 -12.65 0.31
CA LYS A 299 -20.10 -12.50 1.00
C LYS A 299 -20.50 -13.78 1.72
N THR A 300 -20.37 -14.92 1.07
CA THR A 300 -20.65 -16.24 1.68
C THR A 300 -19.78 -16.48 2.91
N GLY A 301 -18.48 -16.18 2.82
CA GLY A 301 -17.56 -16.29 3.94
C GLY A 301 -17.94 -15.38 5.11
N MET A 302 -18.25 -14.11 4.84
CA MET A 302 -18.66 -13.14 5.86
C MET A 302 -19.99 -13.56 6.55
N ASP A 303 -20.98 -13.99 5.77
CA ASP A 303 -22.27 -14.41 6.31
C ASP A 303 -22.11 -15.63 7.24
N ASN A 304 -21.20 -16.56 6.91
CA ASN A 304 -20.88 -17.69 7.77
C ASN A 304 -20.12 -17.26 9.04
N MET A 305 -19.09 -16.41 8.93
CA MET A 305 -18.38 -15.90 10.11
C MET A 305 -19.34 -15.17 11.07
N LYS A 306 -20.25 -14.34 10.57
CA LYS A 306 -21.26 -13.64 11.39
C LYS A 306 -22.10 -14.55 12.23
N LYS A 307 -22.48 -15.75 11.74
CA LYS A 307 -23.28 -16.71 12.52
C LYS A 307 -22.60 -17.13 13.83
N TYR A 308 -21.28 -17.17 13.84
CA TYR A 308 -20.49 -17.51 15.03
C TYR A 308 -20.14 -16.27 15.85
N MET A 309 -19.78 -15.18 15.21
CA MET A 309 -19.38 -13.94 15.89
C MET A 309 -20.46 -13.39 16.83
N VAL A 310 -21.75 -13.58 16.50
CA VAL A 310 -22.87 -13.10 17.33
C VAL A 310 -23.15 -13.99 18.56
N GLN A 311 -22.53 -15.17 18.65
CA GLN A 311 -22.81 -16.13 19.74
C GLN A 311 -22.07 -15.79 21.04
N SER A 312 -20.87 -15.20 20.94
CA SER A 312 -20.10 -14.76 22.09
C SER A 312 -19.01 -13.76 21.73
N GLU A 313 -18.59 -12.96 22.71
CA GLU A 313 -17.50 -12.01 22.53
C GLU A 313 -16.15 -12.70 22.21
N ALA A 314 -15.92 -13.86 22.78
CA ALA A 314 -14.75 -14.68 22.46
C ALA A 314 -14.72 -15.11 20.99
N LEU A 315 -15.83 -15.60 20.46
CA LEU A 315 -15.95 -15.96 19.04
C LEU A 315 -15.86 -14.73 18.13
N ASN A 316 -16.42 -13.61 18.56
CA ASN A 316 -16.25 -12.34 17.83
C ASN A 316 -14.78 -11.99 17.67
N LEU A 317 -14.00 -12.00 18.74
CA LEU A 317 -12.56 -11.73 18.70
C LEU A 317 -11.78 -12.68 17.80
N VAL A 318 -12.11 -13.97 17.82
CA VAL A 318 -11.46 -15.00 16.98
C VAL A 318 -11.61 -14.67 15.47
N TYR A 319 -12.79 -14.20 15.07
CA TYR A 319 -13.07 -13.91 13.66
C TYR A 319 -12.86 -12.46 13.27
N ALA A 320 -12.72 -11.52 14.20
CA ALA A 320 -12.74 -10.08 13.97
C ALA A 320 -11.77 -9.65 12.88
N SER A 321 -10.50 -10.07 12.97
CA SER A 321 -9.46 -9.71 12.02
C SER A 321 -9.73 -10.28 10.63
N LYS A 322 -10.03 -11.57 10.52
CA LYS A 322 -10.34 -12.22 9.24
C LYS A 322 -11.58 -11.59 8.60
N PHE A 323 -12.63 -11.37 9.40
CA PHE A 323 -13.84 -10.71 8.91
C PHE A 323 -13.55 -9.31 8.35
N ALA A 324 -12.79 -8.48 9.08
CA ALA A 324 -12.44 -7.13 8.65
C ALA A 324 -11.66 -7.15 7.34
N GLY A 325 -10.70 -8.07 7.17
CA GLY A 325 -9.95 -8.24 5.93
C GLY A 325 -10.83 -8.62 4.74
N VAL A 326 -11.71 -9.62 4.93
CA VAL A 326 -12.63 -10.07 3.87
C VAL A 326 -13.62 -8.96 3.50
N ALA A 327 -14.20 -8.27 4.50
CA ALA A 327 -15.15 -7.17 4.28
C ALA A 327 -14.51 -5.99 3.53
N ASN A 328 -13.25 -5.66 3.85
CA ASN A 328 -12.51 -4.61 3.15
C ASN A 328 -12.37 -4.90 1.65
N TYR A 329 -11.93 -6.09 1.29
CA TYR A 329 -11.78 -6.47 -0.12
C TYR A 329 -13.12 -6.68 -0.82
N TRP A 330 -14.12 -7.23 -0.13
CA TRP A 330 -15.46 -7.35 -0.66
C TRP A 330 -16.01 -6.00 -1.11
N LYS A 331 -15.98 -5.00 -0.23
CA LYS A 331 -16.49 -3.67 -0.55
C LYS A 331 -15.65 -2.97 -1.62
N ASN A 332 -14.33 -3.13 -1.60
CA ASN A 332 -13.46 -2.62 -2.66
C ASN A 332 -13.83 -3.19 -4.03
N ARG A 333 -13.99 -4.51 -4.15
CA ARG A 333 -14.31 -5.15 -5.42
C ARG A 333 -15.70 -4.77 -5.94
N GLN A 334 -16.68 -4.70 -5.04
CA GLN A 334 -18.02 -4.22 -5.40
C GLN A 334 -17.96 -2.76 -5.90
N GLY A 335 -17.31 -1.88 -5.16
CA GLY A 335 -17.13 -0.48 -5.56
C GLY A 335 -16.38 -0.31 -6.87
N MET A 336 -15.40 -1.17 -7.17
CA MET A 336 -14.70 -1.20 -8.45
C MET A 336 -15.62 -1.62 -9.61
N ILE A 337 -16.47 -2.63 -9.42
CA ILE A 337 -17.48 -3.03 -10.43
C ILE A 337 -18.37 -1.82 -10.75
N ASP A 338 -18.91 -1.19 -9.69
CA ASP A 338 -19.87 -0.09 -9.83
C ASP A 338 -19.22 1.15 -10.49
N ALA A 339 -18.06 1.56 -10.02
CA ALA A 339 -17.36 2.75 -10.53
C ALA A 339 -16.85 2.55 -11.97
N LEU A 340 -16.14 1.44 -12.26
CA LEU A 340 -15.63 1.18 -13.61
C LEU A 340 -16.75 1.06 -14.65
N THR A 341 -17.89 0.50 -14.23
CA THR A 341 -19.10 0.40 -15.08
C THR A 341 -19.73 1.78 -15.28
N LYS A 342 -19.98 2.51 -14.18
CA LYS A 342 -20.63 3.84 -14.20
C LYS A 342 -19.85 4.85 -15.04
N PHE A 343 -18.52 4.88 -14.92
CA PHE A 343 -17.67 5.81 -15.66
C PHE A 343 -17.27 5.32 -17.04
N GLY A 344 -17.68 4.12 -17.45
CA GLY A 344 -17.35 3.57 -18.77
C GLY A 344 -15.86 3.44 -19.02
N THR A 345 -15.08 3.08 -17.97
CA THR A 345 -13.62 3.10 -18.01
C THR A 345 -13.06 2.16 -19.07
N ALA A 346 -13.64 0.98 -19.28
CA ALA A 346 -13.25 0.06 -20.35
C ALA A 346 -13.37 0.70 -21.74
N LYS A 347 -14.47 1.44 -21.99
CA LYS A 347 -14.68 2.16 -23.27
C LYS A 347 -13.63 3.26 -23.47
N THR A 348 -13.29 4.00 -22.42
CA THR A 348 -12.25 5.03 -22.47
C THR A 348 -10.88 4.42 -22.81
N LYS A 349 -10.53 3.30 -22.16
CA LYS A 349 -9.28 2.57 -22.45
C LYS A 349 -9.27 1.99 -23.85
N ALA A 350 -10.35 1.41 -24.33
CA ALA A 350 -10.46 0.91 -25.71
C ALA A 350 -10.22 2.03 -26.75
N ALA A 351 -10.71 3.25 -26.49
CA ALA A 351 -10.44 4.40 -27.36
C ALA A 351 -8.96 4.82 -27.34
N GLN A 352 -8.28 4.71 -26.18
CA GLN A 352 -6.83 4.94 -26.08
C GLN A 352 -6.03 3.85 -26.82
N GLU A 353 -6.43 2.59 -26.67
CA GLU A 353 -5.82 1.45 -27.39
C GLU A 353 -5.98 1.57 -28.90
N ALA A 354 -7.13 2.01 -29.38
CA ALA A 354 -7.35 2.25 -30.80
C ALA A 354 -6.39 3.32 -31.37
N LYS A 355 -6.12 4.39 -30.61
CA LYS A 355 -5.12 5.40 -30.98
C LYS A 355 -3.71 4.81 -31.02
N PHE A 356 -3.34 4.04 -29.98
CA PHE A 356 -2.05 3.36 -29.93
C PHE A 356 -1.93 2.35 -31.09
N HIS A 357 -2.94 1.53 -31.34
CA HIS A 357 -2.95 0.55 -32.42
C HIS A 357 -2.76 1.19 -33.79
N LYS A 358 -3.42 2.34 -34.05
CA LYS A 358 -3.21 3.13 -35.27
C LYS A 358 -1.76 3.58 -35.41
N TRP A 359 -1.12 4.06 -34.34
CA TRP A 359 0.29 4.43 -34.35
C TRP A 359 1.21 3.21 -34.52
N ALA A 360 0.92 2.12 -33.81
CA ALA A 360 1.69 0.87 -33.83
C ALA A 360 1.71 0.19 -35.22
N ASN A 361 0.68 0.41 -36.04
CA ASN A 361 0.59 -0.16 -37.40
C ASN A 361 1.20 0.72 -38.48
N LYS A 362 1.80 1.85 -38.16
CA LYS A 362 2.63 2.61 -39.12
C LYS A 362 3.85 1.77 -39.53
N PRO A 363 4.33 1.91 -40.78
CA PRO A 363 5.45 1.09 -41.28
C PRO A 363 6.66 1.02 -40.34
N GLU A 364 7.06 2.15 -39.79
CA GLU A 364 8.21 2.29 -38.88
C GLU A 364 8.01 1.61 -37.51
N ASN A 365 6.77 1.37 -37.09
CA ASN A 365 6.42 0.82 -35.77
C ASN A 365 5.92 -0.62 -35.82
N LYS A 366 5.40 -1.04 -36.99
CA LYS A 366 4.61 -2.26 -37.13
C LYS A 366 5.36 -3.53 -36.74
N ALA A 367 6.63 -3.62 -37.11
CA ALA A 367 7.45 -4.79 -36.79
C ALA A 367 7.58 -5.01 -35.25
N LYS A 368 7.65 -3.93 -34.47
CA LYS A 368 7.85 -3.98 -33.03
C LYS A 368 6.53 -3.97 -32.24
N TYR A 369 5.55 -3.20 -32.66
CA TYR A 369 4.37 -2.88 -31.85
C TYR A 369 3.01 -3.32 -32.47
N GLY A 370 3.00 -3.71 -33.72
CA GLY A 370 1.74 -3.97 -34.46
C GLY A 370 0.83 -5.03 -33.84
N ASN A 371 1.42 -6.04 -33.18
CA ASN A 371 0.67 -7.15 -32.57
C ASN A 371 0.38 -6.96 -31.06
N VAL A 372 0.82 -5.88 -30.42
CA VAL A 372 0.69 -5.71 -28.97
C VAL A 372 -0.77 -5.74 -28.52
N VAL A 373 -1.61 -4.88 -29.06
CA VAL A 373 -3.04 -4.81 -28.67
C VAL A 373 -3.79 -6.11 -29.01
N PRO A 374 -3.68 -6.68 -30.23
CA PRO A 374 -4.30 -7.98 -30.54
C PRO A 374 -3.88 -9.10 -29.59
N THR A 375 -2.59 -9.18 -29.24
CA THR A 375 -2.08 -10.22 -28.34
C THR A 375 -2.65 -10.08 -26.93
N ILE A 376 -2.67 -8.86 -26.39
CA ILE A 376 -3.24 -8.59 -25.06
C ILE A 376 -4.72 -8.90 -25.01
N ASN A 377 -5.49 -8.48 -26.02
CA ASN A 377 -6.93 -8.73 -26.07
C ASN A 377 -7.23 -10.23 -26.19
N LYS A 378 -6.44 -10.98 -26.99
CA LYS A 378 -6.54 -12.44 -27.07
C LYS A 378 -6.28 -13.10 -25.72
N TYR A 379 -5.26 -12.67 -24.99
CA TYR A 379 -4.94 -13.20 -23.66
C TYR A 379 -6.13 -13.06 -22.70
N TYR A 380 -6.71 -11.87 -22.58
CA TYR A 380 -7.86 -11.67 -21.69
C TYR A 380 -9.08 -12.49 -22.13
N ALA A 381 -9.37 -12.56 -23.42
CA ALA A 381 -10.47 -13.36 -23.94
C ALA A 381 -10.33 -14.86 -23.59
N LEU A 382 -9.11 -15.40 -23.65
CA LEU A 382 -8.82 -16.81 -23.34
C LEU A 382 -8.79 -17.12 -21.84
N THR A 383 -8.57 -16.11 -20.98
CA THR A 383 -8.39 -16.30 -19.54
C THR A 383 -9.58 -15.87 -18.69
N ASN A 384 -10.69 -15.45 -19.26
CA ASN A 384 -11.86 -14.96 -18.54
C ASN A 384 -12.42 -15.98 -17.55
N GLU A 385 -12.69 -17.21 -17.99
CA GLU A 385 -13.25 -18.26 -17.11
C GLU A 385 -12.23 -18.76 -16.08
N LYS A 386 -10.95 -18.84 -16.46
CA LYS A 386 -9.88 -19.14 -15.50
C LYS A 386 -9.81 -18.07 -14.40
N SER A 387 -9.90 -16.80 -14.78
CA SER A 387 -9.88 -15.68 -13.81
C SER A 387 -11.09 -15.75 -12.86
N ARG A 388 -12.28 -16.09 -13.36
CA ARG A 388 -13.46 -16.34 -12.52
C ARG A 388 -13.20 -17.46 -11.52
N HIS A 389 -12.76 -18.62 -12.01
CA HIS A 389 -12.46 -19.79 -11.18
C HIS A 389 -11.42 -19.47 -10.09
N ASP A 390 -10.30 -18.88 -10.48
CA ASP A 390 -9.21 -18.56 -9.55
C ASP A 390 -9.68 -17.61 -8.43
N ASN A 391 -10.55 -16.64 -8.74
CA ASN A 391 -11.10 -15.73 -7.76
C ASN A 391 -12.09 -16.40 -6.78
N TYR A 392 -12.85 -17.40 -7.21
CA TYR A 392 -13.62 -18.24 -6.29
C TYR A 392 -12.69 -19.05 -5.38
N MET A 393 -11.67 -19.71 -5.94
CA MET A 393 -10.74 -20.53 -5.17
C MET A 393 -9.97 -19.73 -4.12
N MET A 394 -9.72 -18.45 -4.36
CA MET A 394 -9.06 -17.57 -3.36
C MET A 394 -9.96 -17.26 -2.16
N GLN A 395 -11.26 -17.53 -2.21
CA GLN A 395 -12.22 -17.26 -1.11
C GLN A 395 -12.52 -18.51 -0.26
N LEU A 396 -12.02 -19.66 -0.67
CA LEU A 396 -12.10 -20.91 0.09
C LEU A 396 -10.93 -21.06 1.05
#